data_fb211793d125d0aaa1c8a9b4e830478d
#
_entry.id   fb211793d125d0aaa1c8a9b4e830478d
#
_cell.length_a   1.000
_cell.length_b   1.000
_cell.length_c   1.000
_cell.angle_alpha   90.00
_cell.angle_beta   90.00
_cell.angle_gamma   90.00
#
_symmetry.space_group_name_H-M   'P 1'
#
loop_
_entity.id
_entity.type
_entity.pdbx_description
1 polymer ?
#
loop_
_entity_poly.entity_id
_entity_poly.type
_entity_poly.pdbx_seq_one_letter_code
_entity_poly.pdbx_strand_id
1 'polypeptide(L)'
;MYRMSSGYASMLANTFLAQGLDLAGLCQEAGLDVGFVSQPGAFCERSIIYSLWDLAVQASDDLNIGLKAYGEFHPSSFQIVGYTMMSSSNLKRALERLVRFSPLIGTGFSLFLVKEQQHYRLASLDHQQNGSVKPRQYTDAALASLLGFCRWLAGGKSPQPLGVQFTYPEPEDTSEHQRLFGCPLGFGAAYDSILFDGQELLSPLSMANEALATLHDSFAEAQLLSLIHI
;
A
#
# COMPACT_ATOMS: atom_id res chain seq x y z
N MET A 1 -17.71 -9.14 -4.82
CA MET A 1 -17.51 -7.83 -4.17
C MET A 1 -16.08 -7.78 -3.65
N TYR A 2 -15.32 -6.72 -3.96
CA TYR A 2 -13.94 -6.59 -3.51
C TYR A 2 -13.87 -6.05 -2.10
N ARG A 3 -12.88 -6.52 -1.33
CA ARG A 3 -12.74 -6.23 0.10
C ARG A 3 -11.37 -5.62 0.40
N MET A 4 -11.30 -4.85 1.48
CA MET A 4 -10.07 -4.28 2.02
C MET A 4 -9.96 -4.58 3.51
N SER A 5 -8.77 -4.94 3.97
CA SER A 5 -8.52 -5.29 5.37
C SER A 5 -8.58 -4.07 6.28
N SER A 6 -8.91 -4.30 7.55
CA SER A 6 -8.83 -3.30 8.62
C SER A 6 -7.42 -2.72 8.78
N GLY A 7 -6.38 -3.50 8.45
CA GLY A 7 -5.01 -3.01 8.45
C GLY A 7 -4.77 -1.87 7.46
N TYR A 8 -5.29 -1.99 6.23
CA TYR A 8 -5.25 -0.88 5.28
C TYR A 8 -6.06 0.32 5.78
N ALA A 9 -7.25 0.07 6.33
CA ALA A 9 -8.08 1.13 6.90
C ALA A 9 -7.40 1.82 8.10
N SER A 10 -6.60 1.09 8.89
CA SER A 10 -5.78 1.68 9.97
C SER A 10 -4.70 2.62 9.44
N MET A 11 -4.02 2.27 8.34
CA MET A 11 -3.06 3.17 7.69
C MET A 11 -3.76 4.46 7.20
N LEU A 12 -4.90 4.31 6.54
CA LEU A 12 -5.73 5.43 6.09
C LEU A 12 -6.15 6.31 7.29
N ALA A 13 -6.61 5.70 8.39
CA ALA A 13 -6.99 6.42 9.60
C ALA A 13 -5.82 7.22 10.19
N ASN A 14 -4.62 6.63 10.26
CA ASN A 14 -3.43 7.34 10.70
C ASN A 14 -3.12 8.54 9.81
N THR A 15 -3.23 8.38 8.49
CA THR A 15 -3.05 9.47 7.53
C THR A 15 -4.03 10.60 7.79
N PHE A 16 -5.30 10.29 7.98
CA PHE A 16 -6.34 11.31 8.24
C PHE A 16 -6.14 12.03 9.57
N LEU A 17 -5.85 11.29 10.64
CA LEU A 17 -5.58 11.86 11.96
C LEU A 17 -4.34 12.77 11.96
N ALA A 18 -3.27 12.38 11.25
CA ALA A 18 -2.06 13.19 11.10
C ALA A 18 -2.32 14.52 10.35
N GLN A 19 -3.35 14.55 9.50
CA GLN A 19 -3.81 15.76 8.81
C GLN A 19 -4.91 16.52 9.61
N GLY A 20 -5.22 16.10 10.84
CA GLY A 20 -6.20 16.77 11.71
C GLY A 20 -7.66 16.57 11.29
N LEU A 21 -7.96 15.54 10.49
CA LEU A 21 -9.33 15.26 10.04
C LEU A 21 -10.15 14.54 11.12
N ASP A 22 -11.46 14.78 11.15
CA ASP A 22 -12.41 14.04 11.99
C ASP A 22 -12.67 12.64 11.43
N LEU A 23 -11.82 11.68 11.84
CA LEU A 23 -11.95 10.28 11.41
C LEU A 23 -13.32 9.69 11.72
N ALA A 24 -13.92 10.02 12.89
CA ALA A 24 -15.19 9.45 13.29
C ALA A 24 -16.32 9.94 12.38
N GLY A 25 -16.34 11.24 12.09
CA GLY A 25 -17.29 11.83 11.13
C GLY A 25 -17.16 11.26 9.74
N LEU A 26 -15.93 11.15 9.22
CA LEU A 26 -15.66 10.58 7.89
C LEU A 26 -16.10 9.11 7.81
N CYS A 27 -15.80 8.29 8.83
CA CYS A 27 -16.24 6.91 8.88
C CYS A 27 -17.78 6.79 8.92
N GLN A 28 -18.45 7.61 9.73
CA GLN A 28 -19.91 7.64 9.81
C GLN A 28 -20.54 7.96 8.45
N GLU A 29 -20.01 8.97 7.75
CA GLU A 29 -20.52 9.37 6.44
C GLU A 29 -20.27 8.30 5.37
N ALA A 30 -19.13 7.61 5.43
CA ALA A 30 -18.82 6.48 4.55
C ALA A 30 -19.59 5.19 4.90
N GLY A 31 -20.34 5.15 5.99
CA GLY A 31 -21.05 3.96 6.46
C GLY A 31 -20.14 2.90 7.09
N LEU A 32 -19.01 3.29 7.66
CA LEU A 32 -18.05 2.43 8.34
C LEU A 32 -18.07 2.68 9.84
N ASP A 33 -18.13 1.63 10.65
CA ASP A 33 -17.88 1.74 12.09
C ASP A 33 -16.41 2.14 12.31
N VAL A 34 -16.17 3.23 13.06
CA VAL A 34 -14.81 3.71 13.33
C VAL A 34 -13.96 2.66 14.08
N GLY A 35 -14.59 1.81 14.89
CA GLY A 35 -13.91 0.70 15.57
C GLY A 35 -13.34 -0.36 14.62
N PHE A 36 -13.80 -0.40 13.36
CA PHE A 36 -13.29 -1.33 12.33
C PHE A 36 -11.78 -1.22 12.15
N VAL A 37 -11.19 -0.03 12.19
CA VAL A 37 -9.76 0.19 11.99
C VAL A 37 -8.88 -0.51 13.05
N SER A 38 -9.47 -0.87 14.18
CA SER A 38 -8.80 -1.56 15.30
C SER A 38 -9.18 -3.05 15.40
N GLN A 39 -9.90 -3.62 14.43
CA GLN A 39 -10.35 -5.02 14.46
C GLN A 39 -9.43 -5.92 13.63
N PRO A 40 -8.49 -6.67 14.22
CA PRO A 40 -7.57 -7.51 13.46
C PRO A 40 -8.31 -8.55 12.60
N GLY A 41 -7.90 -8.70 11.34
CA GLY A 41 -8.46 -9.69 10.43
C GLY A 41 -9.85 -9.37 9.86
N ALA A 42 -10.43 -8.20 10.19
CA ALA A 42 -11.70 -7.77 9.61
C ALA A 42 -11.51 -7.21 8.19
N PHE A 43 -12.59 -7.29 7.39
CA PHE A 43 -12.64 -6.77 6.02
C PHE A 43 -13.90 -5.94 5.81
N CYS A 44 -13.77 -4.80 5.12
CA CYS A 44 -14.89 -4.02 4.61
C CYS A 44 -14.93 -4.04 3.08
N GLU A 45 -15.99 -3.52 2.49
CA GLU A 45 -16.06 -3.33 1.05
C GLU A 45 -15.03 -2.28 0.58
N ARG A 46 -14.33 -2.57 -0.52
CA ARG A 46 -13.33 -1.65 -1.07
C ARG A 46 -13.93 -0.29 -1.48
N SER A 47 -15.19 -0.27 -1.90
CA SER A 47 -15.93 0.96 -2.21
C SER A 47 -16.01 1.94 -1.04
N ILE A 48 -16.12 1.45 0.19
CA ILE A 48 -16.09 2.27 1.40
C ILE A 48 -14.75 2.99 1.55
N ILE A 49 -13.65 2.29 1.26
CA ILE A 49 -12.30 2.89 1.27
C ILE A 49 -12.18 4.00 0.21
N TYR A 50 -12.78 3.82 -0.95
CA TYR A 50 -12.82 4.85 -1.98
C TYR A 50 -13.59 6.08 -1.52
N SER A 51 -14.80 5.88 -0.95
CA SER A 51 -15.60 6.96 -0.38
C SER A 51 -14.85 7.71 0.73
N LEU A 52 -14.08 7.02 1.58
CA LEU A 52 -13.26 7.67 2.61
C LEU A 52 -12.19 8.58 2.02
N TRP A 53 -11.55 8.21 0.90
CA TRP A 53 -10.61 9.10 0.22
C TRP A 53 -11.31 10.32 -0.38
N ASP A 54 -12.47 10.14 -1.03
CA ASP A 54 -13.24 11.26 -1.59
C ASP A 54 -13.68 12.25 -0.50
N LEU A 55 -14.19 11.74 0.63
CA LEU A 55 -14.57 12.54 1.80
C LEU A 55 -13.36 13.26 2.42
N ALA A 56 -12.22 12.61 2.52
CA ALA A 56 -10.98 13.22 3.04
C ALA A 56 -10.50 14.37 2.17
N VAL A 57 -10.58 14.24 0.84
CA VAL A 57 -10.29 15.36 -0.08
C VAL A 57 -11.23 16.52 0.15
N GLN A 58 -12.54 16.27 0.27
CA GLN A 58 -13.52 17.32 0.52
C GLN A 58 -13.31 18.02 1.86
N ALA A 59 -12.92 17.28 2.90
CA ALA A 59 -12.72 17.83 4.24
C ALA A 59 -11.39 18.60 4.38
N SER A 60 -10.35 18.21 3.63
CA SER A 60 -9.01 18.83 3.73
C SER A 60 -8.72 19.87 2.66
N ASP A 61 -9.49 19.91 1.57
CA ASP A 61 -9.17 20.65 0.33
C ASP A 61 -7.76 20.32 -0.23
N ASP A 62 -7.24 19.12 0.11
CA ASP A 62 -5.92 18.63 -0.33
C ASP A 62 -6.08 17.46 -1.31
N LEU A 63 -5.93 17.75 -2.61
CA LEU A 63 -5.96 16.73 -3.65
C LEU A 63 -4.81 15.73 -3.54
N ASN A 64 -3.73 16.06 -2.83
CA ASN A 64 -2.53 15.24 -2.65
C ASN A 64 -2.51 14.49 -1.30
N ILE A 65 -3.62 14.48 -0.56
CA ILE A 65 -3.72 13.85 0.76
C ILE A 65 -3.28 12.36 0.75
N GLY A 66 -3.49 11.64 -0.35
CA GLY A 66 -3.03 10.26 -0.51
C GLY A 66 -1.52 10.10 -0.36
N LEU A 67 -0.72 11.06 -0.85
CA LEU A 67 0.74 11.04 -0.73
C LEU A 67 1.22 11.17 0.72
N LYS A 68 0.40 11.73 1.62
CA LYS A 68 0.73 11.84 3.06
C LYS A 68 0.83 10.49 3.76
N ALA A 69 0.24 9.43 3.17
CA ALA A 69 0.37 8.06 3.68
C ALA A 69 1.83 7.54 3.70
N TYR A 70 2.75 8.22 3.05
CA TYR A 70 4.18 7.89 3.08
C TYR A 70 4.77 7.85 4.50
N GLY A 71 4.40 8.82 5.36
CA GLY A 71 4.89 8.93 6.73
C GLY A 71 4.14 8.06 7.74
N GLU A 72 2.92 7.63 7.38
CA GLU A 72 1.97 7.00 8.31
C GLU A 72 1.95 5.48 8.19
N PHE A 73 2.94 4.92 7.51
CA PHE A 73 3.08 3.47 7.41
C PHE A 73 3.66 2.88 8.70
N HIS A 74 2.95 1.92 9.26
CA HIS A 74 3.44 1.08 10.34
C HIS A 74 3.44 -0.40 9.92
N PRO A 75 4.42 -1.23 10.34
CA PRO A 75 4.44 -2.65 9.99
C PRO A 75 3.13 -3.38 10.35
N SER A 76 2.49 -2.98 11.45
CA SER A 76 1.19 -3.50 11.87
C SER A 76 0.02 -3.14 10.94
N SER A 77 0.14 -2.09 10.12
CA SER A 77 -0.91 -1.68 9.18
C SER A 77 -1.19 -2.73 8.11
N PHE A 78 -0.16 -3.48 7.69
CA PHE A 78 -0.35 -4.65 6.81
C PHE A 78 -0.39 -5.98 7.58
N GLN A 79 -0.58 -5.91 8.90
CA GLN A 79 -0.73 -7.09 9.76
C GLN A 79 0.38 -8.12 9.50
N ILE A 80 0.02 -9.41 9.33
CA ILE A 80 1.01 -10.47 9.10
C ILE A 80 1.88 -10.21 7.85
N VAL A 81 1.34 -9.59 6.81
CA VAL A 81 2.11 -9.28 5.60
C VAL A 81 3.27 -8.32 5.91
N GLY A 82 3.03 -7.29 6.72
CA GLY A 82 4.08 -6.38 7.18
C GLY A 82 5.19 -7.10 7.95
N TYR A 83 4.83 -8.06 8.81
CA TYR A 83 5.80 -8.85 9.58
C TYR A 83 6.59 -9.84 8.70
N THR A 84 5.95 -10.46 7.68
CA THR A 84 6.69 -11.29 6.70
C THR A 84 7.73 -10.48 5.94
N MET A 85 7.37 -9.22 5.57
CA MET A 85 8.30 -8.31 4.91
C MET A 85 9.46 -7.92 5.83
N MET A 86 9.18 -7.57 7.09
CA MET A 86 10.19 -7.17 8.09
C MET A 86 11.26 -8.22 8.34
N SER A 87 10.87 -9.48 8.44
CA SER A 87 11.79 -10.60 8.71
C SER A 87 12.58 -11.07 7.49
N SER A 88 12.32 -10.46 6.32
CA SER A 88 12.96 -10.84 5.05
C SER A 88 14.45 -10.51 5.03
N SER A 89 15.23 -11.33 4.29
CA SER A 89 16.68 -11.14 4.16
C SER A 89 17.07 -9.88 3.36
N ASN A 90 16.21 -9.43 2.45
CA ASN A 90 16.40 -8.24 1.63
C ASN A 90 15.05 -7.71 1.10
N LEU A 91 15.04 -6.51 0.50
CA LEU A 91 13.81 -5.90 -0.02
C LEU A 91 13.17 -6.71 -1.15
N LYS A 92 13.95 -7.36 -2.01
CA LYS A 92 13.39 -8.23 -3.06
C LYS A 92 12.55 -9.34 -2.45
N ARG A 93 13.04 -10.03 -1.42
CA ARG A 93 12.29 -11.06 -0.68
C ARG A 93 11.06 -10.47 0.02
N ALA A 94 11.18 -9.27 0.58
CA ALA A 94 10.04 -8.57 1.19
C ALA A 94 8.94 -8.29 0.16
N LEU A 95 9.29 -7.80 -1.03
CA LEU A 95 8.33 -7.55 -2.11
C LEU A 95 7.73 -8.85 -2.69
N GLU A 96 8.50 -9.94 -2.78
CA GLU A 96 7.97 -11.26 -3.16
C GLU A 96 6.89 -11.74 -2.18
N ARG A 97 7.10 -11.53 -0.87
CA ARG A 97 6.11 -11.84 0.18
C ARG A 97 4.89 -10.93 0.08
N LEU A 98 5.08 -9.63 -0.15
CA LEU A 98 3.97 -8.71 -0.41
C LEU A 98 3.09 -9.20 -1.56
N VAL A 99 3.70 -9.58 -2.69
CA VAL A 99 2.97 -10.13 -3.84
C VAL A 99 2.21 -11.39 -3.45
N ARG A 100 2.88 -12.35 -2.80
CA ARG A 100 2.29 -13.63 -2.40
C ARG A 100 1.11 -13.47 -1.46
N PHE A 101 1.23 -12.61 -0.47
CA PHE A 101 0.26 -12.44 0.60
C PHE A 101 -0.66 -11.23 0.43
N SER A 102 -0.62 -10.56 -0.73
CA SER A 102 -1.49 -9.41 -1.02
C SER A 102 -3.00 -9.68 -0.84
N PRO A 103 -3.55 -10.92 -1.04
CA PRO A 103 -4.96 -11.18 -0.77
C PRO A 103 -5.35 -11.01 0.70
N LEU A 104 -4.39 -11.06 1.64
CA LEU A 104 -4.62 -10.74 3.06
C LEU A 104 -4.79 -9.23 3.30
N ILE A 105 -4.29 -8.37 2.41
CA ILE A 105 -4.48 -6.92 2.45
C ILE A 105 -5.82 -6.54 1.83
N GLY A 106 -6.16 -7.16 0.70
CA GLY A 106 -7.40 -6.88 0.01
C GLY A 106 -7.56 -7.68 -1.28
N THR A 107 -8.72 -7.54 -1.89
CA THR A 107 -9.05 -8.19 -3.16
C THR A 107 -9.42 -7.17 -4.22
N GLY A 108 -9.45 -7.59 -5.49
CA GLY A 108 -9.79 -6.73 -6.63
C GLY A 108 -8.58 -6.00 -7.21
N PHE A 109 -7.37 -6.41 -6.85
CA PHE A 109 -6.13 -6.04 -7.52
C PHE A 109 -5.19 -7.26 -7.55
N SER A 110 -4.22 -7.21 -8.45
CA SER A 110 -3.14 -8.20 -8.53
C SER A 110 -1.80 -7.48 -8.50
N LEU A 111 -0.88 -7.97 -7.65
CA LEU A 111 0.49 -7.46 -7.58
C LEU A 111 1.43 -8.39 -8.33
N PHE A 112 2.43 -7.81 -8.98
CA PHE A 112 3.46 -8.54 -9.72
C PHE A 112 4.82 -7.91 -9.46
N LEU A 113 5.82 -8.73 -9.15
CA LEU A 113 7.22 -8.30 -9.11
C LEU A 113 7.91 -8.83 -10.37
N VAL A 114 8.16 -7.95 -11.33
CA VAL A 114 8.73 -8.28 -12.64
C VAL A 114 10.18 -7.87 -12.69
N LYS A 115 11.06 -8.79 -13.10
CA LYS A 115 12.46 -8.47 -13.36
C LYS A 115 12.60 -7.84 -14.75
N GLU A 116 13.13 -6.60 -14.80
CA GLU A 116 13.43 -5.85 -16.03
C GLU A 116 14.96 -5.63 -16.11
N GLN A 117 15.65 -6.48 -16.86
CA GLN A 117 17.12 -6.50 -16.92
C GLN A 117 17.76 -6.66 -15.54
N GLN A 118 18.38 -5.61 -15.00
CA GLN A 118 18.99 -5.58 -13.66
C GLN A 118 18.08 -4.96 -12.59
N HIS A 119 16.91 -4.47 -12.97
CA HIS A 119 15.96 -3.79 -12.10
C HIS A 119 14.74 -4.67 -11.79
N TYR A 120 13.91 -4.24 -10.85
CA TYR A 120 12.65 -4.89 -10.51
C TYR A 120 11.53 -3.87 -10.47
N ARG A 121 10.45 -4.17 -11.18
CA ARG A 121 9.21 -3.39 -11.15
C ARG A 121 8.19 -4.11 -10.29
N LEU A 122 7.73 -3.45 -9.24
CA LEU A 122 6.48 -3.84 -8.58
C LEU A 122 5.33 -3.13 -9.28
N ALA A 123 4.45 -3.91 -9.86
CA ALA A 123 3.27 -3.43 -10.59
C ALA A 123 1.97 -3.88 -9.91
N SER A 124 0.96 -3.03 -9.96
CA SER A 124 -0.40 -3.31 -9.49
C SER A 124 -1.38 -3.15 -10.64
N LEU A 125 -2.11 -4.22 -10.94
CA LEU A 125 -3.23 -4.21 -11.86
C LEU A 125 -4.53 -4.19 -11.06
N ASP A 126 -5.31 -3.12 -11.20
CA ASP A 126 -6.61 -3.00 -10.54
C ASP A 126 -7.69 -3.70 -11.37
N HIS A 127 -8.48 -4.54 -10.71
CA HIS A 127 -9.65 -5.17 -11.32
C HIS A 127 -10.85 -4.25 -11.11
N GLN A 128 -11.36 -3.68 -12.20
CA GLN A 128 -12.50 -2.77 -12.15
C GLN A 128 -13.73 -3.46 -11.54
N GLN A 129 -14.39 -2.74 -10.65
CA GLN A 129 -15.68 -3.13 -10.10
C GLN A 129 -16.75 -2.21 -10.68
N ASN A 130 -17.78 -2.77 -11.30
CA ASN A 130 -18.87 -2.00 -11.88
C ASN A 130 -19.47 -1.01 -10.86
N GLY A 131 -19.58 0.27 -11.25
CA GLY A 131 -20.21 1.32 -10.45
C GLY A 131 -19.32 2.02 -9.42
N SER A 132 -18.02 1.66 -9.33
CA SER A 132 -17.09 2.31 -8.40
C SER A 132 -15.89 2.87 -9.16
N VAL A 133 -15.66 4.17 -9.06
CA VAL A 133 -14.48 4.84 -9.63
C VAL A 133 -13.39 4.88 -8.58
N LYS A 134 -12.20 4.39 -8.93
CA LYS A 134 -11.02 4.42 -8.05
C LYS A 134 -10.50 5.86 -7.95
N PRO A 135 -10.52 6.50 -6.78
CA PRO A 135 -9.93 7.82 -6.61
C PRO A 135 -8.41 7.74 -6.71
N ARG A 136 -7.77 8.77 -7.27
CA ARG A 136 -6.31 8.78 -7.43
C ARG A 136 -5.57 8.69 -6.10
N GLN A 137 -6.16 9.23 -5.03
CA GLN A 137 -5.63 9.21 -3.67
C GLN A 137 -5.40 7.79 -3.14
N TYR A 138 -6.23 6.83 -3.57
CA TYR A 138 -6.03 5.42 -3.25
C TYR A 138 -4.72 4.89 -3.86
N THR A 139 -4.44 5.21 -5.12
CA THR A 139 -3.18 4.85 -5.79
C THR A 139 -1.99 5.59 -5.18
N ASP A 140 -2.13 6.90 -4.96
CA ASP A 140 -1.11 7.73 -4.32
C ASP A 140 -0.70 7.16 -2.96
N ALA A 141 -1.68 6.82 -2.12
CA ALA A 141 -1.44 6.24 -0.82
C ALA A 141 -0.77 4.87 -0.89
N ALA A 142 -1.18 4.00 -1.82
CA ALA A 142 -0.59 2.69 -2.00
C ALA A 142 0.89 2.78 -2.38
N LEU A 143 1.24 3.62 -3.37
CA LEU A 143 2.62 3.76 -3.83
C LEU A 143 3.48 4.54 -2.81
N ALA A 144 2.93 5.59 -2.19
CA ALA A 144 3.63 6.37 -1.18
C ALA A 144 3.95 5.54 0.07
N SER A 145 2.96 4.83 0.63
CA SER A 145 3.15 3.99 1.81
C SER A 145 4.10 2.82 1.54
N LEU A 146 4.03 2.20 0.37
CA LEU A 146 4.96 1.17 -0.04
C LEU A 146 6.40 1.67 -0.07
N LEU A 147 6.65 2.83 -0.71
CA LEU A 147 7.99 3.43 -0.74
C LEU A 147 8.48 3.77 0.66
N GLY A 148 7.62 4.36 1.48
CA GLY A 148 7.92 4.67 2.88
C GLY A 148 8.32 3.42 3.67
N PHE A 149 7.60 2.32 3.49
CA PHE A 149 7.92 1.06 4.15
C PHE A 149 9.21 0.43 3.65
N CYS A 150 9.45 0.41 2.34
CA CYS A 150 10.71 -0.09 1.79
C CYS A 150 11.91 0.69 2.35
N ARG A 151 11.81 2.01 2.44
CA ARG A 151 12.85 2.87 3.03
C ARG A 151 13.04 2.62 4.51
N TRP A 152 11.95 2.45 5.25
CA TRP A 152 12.00 2.12 6.68
C TRP A 152 12.71 0.76 6.90
N LEU A 153 12.37 -0.26 6.12
CA LEU A 153 13.02 -1.58 6.17
C LEU A 153 14.53 -1.49 5.88
N ALA A 154 14.93 -0.64 4.93
CA ALA A 154 16.32 -0.45 4.53
C ALA A 154 17.10 0.53 5.42
N GLY A 155 16.50 1.07 6.47
CA GLY A 155 17.15 1.99 7.42
C GLY A 155 17.17 3.46 7.01
N GLY A 156 16.28 3.88 6.09
CA GLY A 156 15.96 5.29 5.90
C GLY A 156 15.92 5.84 4.47
N LYS A 157 17.02 5.88 3.73
CA LYS A 157 17.07 6.61 2.45
C LYS A 157 16.87 5.76 1.20
N SER A 158 17.29 4.51 1.23
CA SER A 158 17.10 3.53 0.14
C SER A 158 15.81 2.75 0.33
N PRO A 159 15.18 2.22 -0.73
CA PRO A 159 15.58 2.40 -2.13
C PRO A 159 15.12 3.73 -2.71
N GLN A 160 15.90 4.22 -3.68
CA GLN A 160 15.43 5.29 -4.56
C GLN A 160 14.71 4.67 -5.75
N PRO A 161 13.45 5.08 -6.04
CA PRO A 161 12.78 4.60 -7.23
C PRO A 161 13.46 5.16 -8.49
N LEU A 162 13.56 4.32 -9.52
CA LEU A 162 14.05 4.70 -10.85
C LEU A 162 12.95 5.26 -11.74
N GLY A 163 11.70 5.04 -11.38
CA GLY A 163 10.52 5.56 -12.05
C GLY A 163 9.23 5.09 -11.36
N VAL A 164 8.20 5.89 -11.45
CA VAL A 164 6.86 5.59 -10.93
C VAL A 164 5.83 5.81 -12.04
N GLN A 165 4.86 4.91 -12.14
CA GLN A 165 3.77 5.01 -13.11
C GLN A 165 2.42 4.97 -12.39
N PHE A 166 1.49 5.80 -12.87
CA PHE A 166 0.13 5.93 -12.37
C PHE A 166 -0.86 5.68 -13.50
N THR A 167 -1.95 4.98 -13.21
CA THR A 167 -3.01 4.68 -14.20
C THR A 167 -3.92 5.88 -14.46
N TYR A 168 -4.01 6.83 -13.54
CA TYR A 168 -4.84 8.03 -13.70
C TYR A 168 -4.14 9.09 -14.59
N PRO A 169 -4.91 10.03 -15.20
CA PRO A 169 -4.35 11.13 -15.98
C PRO A 169 -3.44 12.04 -15.15
N GLU A 170 -2.48 12.69 -15.80
CA GLU A 170 -1.57 13.63 -15.15
C GLU A 170 -2.36 14.76 -14.45
N PRO A 171 -2.15 14.97 -13.13
CA PRO A 171 -2.72 16.10 -12.41
C PRO A 171 -2.15 17.44 -12.94
N GLU A 172 -2.90 18.53 -12.75
CA GLU A 172 -2.43 19.87 -13.08
C GLU A 172 -1.16 20.26 -12.31
N ASP A 173 -1.04 19.82 -11.06
CA ASP A 173 0.16 19.99 -10.24
C ASP A 173 0.70 18.63 -9.77
N THR A 174 1.93 18.32 -10.18
CA THR A 174 2.67 17.11 -9.81
C THR A 174 3.84 17.38 -8.86
N SER A 175 3.95 18.58 -8.32
CA SER A 175 5.09 19.02 -7.49
C SER A 175 5.29 18.11 -6.26
N GLU A 176 4.20 17.74 -5.56
CA GLU A 176 4.25 16.84 -4.40
C GLU A 176 4.65 15.41 -4.80
N HIS A 177 4.19 14.90 -5.95
CA HIS A 177 4.63 13.61 -6.48
C HIS A 177 6.14 13.64 -6.78
N GLN A 178 6.62 14.69 -7.47
CA GLN A 178 8.04 14.86 -7.75
C GLN A 178 8.87 14.94 -6.46
N ARG A 179 8.41 15.71 -5.48
CA ARG A 179 9.08 15.87 -4.18
C ARG A 179 9.18 14.52 -3.44
N LEU A 180 8.11 13.72 -3.45
CA LEU A 180 8.04 12.46 -2.72
C LEU A 180 8.88 11.36 -3.38
N PHE A 181 8.67 11.13 -4.67
CA PHE A 181 9.28 10.01 -5.39
C PHE A 181 10.69 10.34 -5.88
N GLY A 182 10.98 11.59 -6.27
CA GLY A 182 12.31 12.06 -6.68
C GLY A 182 12.85 11.36 -7.93
N CYS A 183 11.97 10.91 -8.82
CA CYS A 183 12.31 10.17 -10.03
C CYS A 183 11.36 10.54 -11.18
N PRO A 184 11.61 10.09 -12.42
CA PRO A 184 10.66 10.23 -13.53
C PRO A 184 9.30 9.64 -13.20
N LEU A 185 8.22 10.41 -13.49
CA LEU A 185 6.83 10.02 -13.29
C LEU A 185 6.15 9.82 -14.65
N GLY A 186 5.31 8.79 -14.76
CA GLY A 186 4.46 8.54 -15.92
C GLY A 186 2.99 8.45 -15.49
N PHE A 187 2.11 9.12 -16.20
CA PHE A 187 0.66 9.14 -15.96
C PHE A 187 -0.09 8.52 -17.14
N GLY A 188 -1.33 8.06 -16.92
CA GLY A 188 -2.11 7.37 -17.93
C GLY A 188 -1.54 6.02 -18.33
N ALA A 189 -0.76 5.38 -17.44
CA ALA A 189 -0.15 4.08 -17.70
C ALA A 189 -1.17 2.92 -17.62
N ALA A 190 -0.82 1.76 -18.16
CA ALA A 190 -1.68 0.58 -18.13
C ALA A 190 -1.81 -0.03 -16.71
N TYR A 191 -0.85 0.23 -15.82
CA TYR A 191 -0.81 -0.25 -14.43
C TYR A 191 -0.04 0.74 -13.55
N ASP A 192 -0.39 0.75 -12.26
CA ASP A 192 0.36 1.50 -11.25
C ASP A 192 1.65 0.75 -10.91
N SER A 193 2.80 1.43 -10.84
CA SER A 193 4.05 0.71 -10.54
C SER A 193 5.17 1.58 -9.99
N ILE A 194 6.13 0.92 -9.30
CA ILE A 194 7.42 1.50 -8.92
C ILE A 194 8.53 0.61 -9.48
N LEU A 195 9.52 1.22 -10.15
CA LEU A 195 10.74 0.58 -10.62
C LEU A 195 11.87 0.84 -9.63
N PHE A 196 12.55 -0.21 -9.20
CA PHE A 196 13.66 -0.16 -8.26
C PHE A 196 14.95 -0.71 -8.86
N ASP A 197 16.10 -0.20 -8.40
CA ASP A 197 17.39 -0.79 -8.69
C ASP A 197 17.53 -2.18 -8.05
N GLY A 198 18.03 -3.14 -8.84
CA GLY A 198 18.14 -4.51 -8.36
C GLY A 198 19.21 -4.70 -7.29
N GLN A 199 20.29 -3.91 -7.31
CA GLN A 199 21.35 -4.00 -6.30
C GLN A 199 20.85 -3.48 -4.96
N GLU A 200 20.09 -2.36 -4.96
CA GLU A 200 19.48 -1.83 -3.74
C GLU A 200 18.49 -2.85 -3.13
N LEU A 201 17.67 -3.50 -3.97
CA LEU A 201 16.70 -4.50 -3.49
C LEU A 201 17.36 -5.78 -2.94
N LEU A 202 18.57 -6.11 -3.36
CA LEU A 202 19.32 -7.29 -2.90
C LEU A 202 20.18 -7.01 -1.66
N SER A 203 20.30 -5.76 -1.24
CA SER A 203 21.05 -5.39 -0.04
C SER A 203 20.43 -6.00 1.22
N PRO A 204 21.24 -6.58 2.14
CA PRO A 204 20.73 -7.18 3.37
C PRO A 204 19.95 -6.18 4.24
N LEU A 205 18.84 -6.63 4.81
CA LEU A 205 18.08 -5.85 5.79
C LEU A 205 18.59 -6.12 7.21
N SER A 206 18.66 -5.08 8.04
CA SER A 206 19.18 -5.16 9.41
C SER A 206 18.31 -6.02 10.34
N MET A 207 17.01 -6.12 10.05
CA MET A 207 16.04 -6.92 10.82
C MET A 207 15.84 -8.33 10.26
N ALA A 208 16.65 -8.76 9.30
CA ALA A 208 16.56 -10.09 8.71
C ALA A 208 16.66 -11.18 9.76
N ASN A 209 15.69 -12.10 9.79
CA ASN A 209 15.66 -13.24 10.70
C ASN A 209 14.95 -14.42 10.03
N GLU A 210 15.72 -15.43 9.62
CA GLU A 210 15.21 -16.58 8.86
C GLU A 210 14.18 -17.41 9.66
N ALA A 211 14.41 -17.58 10.97
CA ALA A 211 13.48 -18.33 11.82
C ALA A 211 12.14 -17.61 11.96
N LEU A 212 12.16 -16.29 12.17
CA LEU A 212 10.94 -15.48 12.19
C LEU A 212 10.27 -15.42 10.80
N ALA A 213 11.05 -15.35 9.73
CA ALA A 213 10.53 -15.35 8.38
C ALA A 213 9.72 -16.62 8.09
N THR A 214 10.26 -17.79 8.47
CA THR A 214 9.56 -19.07 8.31
C THR A 214 8.27 -19.14 9.14
N LEU A 215 8.31 -18.66 10.38
CA LEU A 215 7.13 -18.62 11.26
C LEU A 215 6.04 -17.69 10.69
N HIS A 216 6.41 -16.49 10.27
CA HIS A 216 5.48 -15.52 9.69
C HIS A 216 4.88 -16.03 8.37
N ASP A 217 5.70 -16.64 7.50
CA ASP A 217 5.24 -17.24 6.25
C ASP A 217 4.20 -18.35 6.52
N SER A 218 4.49 -19.26 7.46
CA SER A 218 3.57 -20.34 7.83
C SER A 218 2.22 -19.82 8.37
N PHE A 219 2.27 -18.77 9.19
CA PHE A 219 1.06 -18.15 9.71
C PHE A 219 0.26 -17.42 8.62
N ALA A 220 0.94 -16.68 7.73
CA ALA A 220 0.31 -16.01 6.59
C ALA A 220 -0.32 -17.00 5.62
N GLU A 221 0.33 -18.14 5.35
CA GLU A 221 -0.24 -19.23 4.55
C GLU A 221 -1.51 -19.80 5.15
N ALA A 222 -1.51 -20.07 6.46
CA ALA A 222 -2.71 -20.56 7.15
C ALA A 222 -3.88 -19.58 7.05
N GLN A 223 -3.62 -18.27 7.20
CA GLN A 223 -4.63 -17.23 7.00
C GLN A 223 -5.12 -17.16 5.55
N LEU A 224 -4.20 -17.25 4.57
CA LEU A 224 -4.55 -17.22 3.16
C LEU A 224 -5.46 -18.41 2.77
N LEU A 225 -5.15 -19.60 3.25
CA LEU A 225 -5.99 -20.78 3.05
C LEU A 225 -7.38 -20.60 3.67
N SER A 226 -7.49 -20.00 4.84
CA SER A 226 -8.77 -19.74 5.48
C SER A 226 -9.64 -18.76 4.69
N LEU A 227 -9.05 -17.78 3.98
CA LEU A 227 -9.80 -16.86 3.12
C LEU A 227 -10.41 -17.54 1.87
N ILE A 228 -9.76 -18.61 1.37
CA ILE A 228 -10.21 -19.35 0.18
C ILE A 228 -11.40 -20.26 0.53
N HIS A 229 -11.54 -20.67 1.78
CA HIS A 229 -12.59 -21.59 2.25
C HIS A 229 -13.86 -20.87 2.76
N ILE A 230 -13.88 -19.54 2.77
CA ILE A 230 -15.05 -18.72 3.11
C ILE A 230 -15.72 -18.21 1.82
#